data_a53b60286f402c52c257f400d4adbd25
#
_entry.id   a53b60286f402c52c257f400d4adbd25
#
_cell.length_a   1.000
_cell.length_b   1.000
_cell.length_c   1.000
_cell.angle_alpha   90.00
_cell.angle_beta   90.00
_cell.angle_gamma   90.00
#
_symmetry.space_group_name_H-M   'P 1'
#
loop_
_entity.id
_entity.type
_entity.pdbx_description
1 polymer ?
#
loop_
_entity_poly.entity_id
_entity_poly.type
_entity_poly.pdbx_seq_one_letter_code
_entity_poly.pdbx_strand_id
1 'polypeptide(L)'
;MTEMKLIPRNEVEEKYTWDMTLLYKTDEDYKASLENIKKEILDFKATYEGKLTDHATLDTAVKKYEELYEEYYKLSHYAELPMAVDRFNDNVVQNMTLFEDISTIWAGNLSFFDTELVELDEQFIKDFVKNYRPDLEYYFEKIVQEKKHTLSKEAEQVIANYESLPGYFNLYEVTKHEDMEFDSFEANGKTFENSFVLYENLHGMDNDTEVRRKAAKSFYKTLNSYKNTSANEYISQIKKEKMLATMRGYDSVIDYLLAAQDGNRELYDRQIRTLMTDLAPHIRRYIKLLAREHKIEDMQFADCKINLDPDFEVDMTIDESRSYLKKALGVLGEDYVKMIDESYDKRWTDFPQNIGKSTGGFCATVPNVAGFILLSWTGKMNEVFVLAHELGHAYHFMSTGKHQTMLNNDCPLYFVEAPSTCNEVIVSNYLLKTNTDTRFKRWVISNMISRTYFHNMVTHYLEAVYQDRIYKMVDNNEMLTADVLSKVKRDVMEEFFGDSLVVNEGAELTWMRQPHYYMGLYPYTYSAGLTIGTAIANKIDNDSSYADTWLNVLSKGSSMSALDLSKLAGCDVSTDEPLKEAIAYVGHLVDELYNLTDELNK
;
A
#
# COMPACT_ATOMS: atom_id res chain seq x y z
N MET A 1 9.47 9.45 28.06
CA MET A 1 9.06 8.20 27.40
C MET A 1 9.87 7.07 28.02
N THR A 2 9.22 6.05 28.56
CA THR A 2 9.89 4.80 28.95
C THR A 2 10.42 4.17 27.66
N GLU A 3 11.73 3.92 27.55
CA GLU A 3 12.29 3.16 26.44
C GLU A 3 11.52 1.83 26.32
N MET A 4 10.79 1.66 25.23
CA MET A 4 10.13 0.38 24.95
C MET A 4 11.22 -0.62 24.62
N LYS A 5 11.54 -1.49 25.58
CA LYS A 5 12.56 -2.52 25.39
C LYS A 5 11.94 -3.62 24.51
N LEU A 6 12.49 -3.80 23.32
CA LEU A 6 12.09 -4.91 22.45
C LEU A 6 12.44 -6.24 23.14
N ILE A 7 11.47 -7.15 23.16
CA ILE A 7 11.62 -8.51 23.71
C ILE A 7 11.80 -9.53 22.57
N PRO A 8 12.42 -10.68 22.82
CA PRO A 8 12.45 -11.79 21.87
C PRO A 8 11.04 -12.28 21.52
N ARG A 9 10.85 -12.80 20.30
CA ARG A 9 9.54 -13.29 19.83
C ARG A 9 8.88 -14.29 20.78
N ASN A 10 9.64 -15.20 21.34
CA ASN A 10 9.15 -16.24 22.26
C ASN A 10 8.73 -15.72 23.65
N GLU A 11 8.98 -14.45 23.96
CA GLU A 11 8.51 -13.78 25.20
C GLU A 11 7.21 -12.98 24.97
N VAL A 12 6.77 -12.85 23.70
CA VAL A 12 5.51 -12.18 23.36
C VAL A 12 4.32 -13.03 23.80
N GLU A 13 3.31 -12.45 24.44
CA GLU A 13 2.09 -13.16 24.82
C GLU A 13 1.39 -13.75 23.60
N GLU A 14 1.19 -15.04 23.57
CA GLU A 14 0.62 -15.78 22.43
C GLU A 14 -0.72 -15.23 21.95
N LYS A 15 -1.58 -14.78 22.87
CA LYS A 15 -2.90 -14.21 22.51
C LYS A 15 -2.85 -12.96 21.61
N TYR A 16 -1.70 -12.30 21.52
CA TYR A 16 -1.46 -11.11 20.70
C TYR A 16 -0.61 -11.40 19.46
N THR A 17 -0.45 -12.66 19.11
CA THR A 17 0.32 -13.11 17.95
C THR A 17 -0.57 -13.90 17.00
N TRP A 18 -0.15 -14.02 15.74
CA TRP A 18 -0.85 -14.81 14.73
C TRP A 18 -1.03 -16.27 15.11
N ASP A 19 -2.17 -16.86 14.76
CA ASP A 19 -2.39 -18.29 14.77
C ASP A 19 -2.16 -18.90 13.39
N MET A 20 -0.93 -19.33 13.11
CA MET A 20 -0.57 -19.94 11.84
C MET A 20 -1.21 -21.32 11.63
N THR A 21 -1.79 -21.94 12.69
CA THR A 21 -2.52 -23.20 12.57
C THR A 21 -3.84 -23.09 11.80
N LEU A 22 -4.27 -21.86 11.51
CA LEU A 22 -5.38 -21.58 10.57
C LEU A 22 -5.04 -21.99 9.13
N LEU A 23 -3.76 -21.97 8.76
CA LEU A 23 -3.26 -22.37 7.44
C LEU A 23 -2.89 -23.86 7.43
N TYR A 24 -1.92 -24.25 8.22
CA TYR A 24 -1.52 -25.65 8.39
C TYR A 24 -1.38 -25.98 9.88
N LYS A 25 -1.85 -27.15 10.29
CA LYS A 25 -1.85 -27.54 11.71
C LYS A 25 -0.45 -27.77 12.24
N THR A 26 0.45 -28.26 11.39
CA THR A 26 1.85 -28.54 11.72
C THR A 26 2.77 -28.21 10.55
N ASP A 27 4.06 -28.09 10.80
CA ASP A 27 5.09 -27.96 9.75
C ASP A 27 5.15 -29.21 8.85
N GLU A 28 4.83 -30.40 9.39
CA GLU A 28 4.74 -31.63 8.62
C GLU A 28 3.59 -31.58 7.62
N ASP A 29 2.42 -31.04 8.00
CA ASP A 29 1.28 -30.84 7.08
C ASP A 29 1.67 -29.87 5.96
N TYR A 30 2.36 -28.77 6.30
CA TYR A 30 2.88 -27.82 5.34
C TYR A 30 3.83 -28.48 4.33
N LYS A 31 4.84 -29.21 4.81
CA LYS A 31 5.82 -29.92 3.96
C LYS A 31 5.16 -30.98 3.08
N ALA A 32 4.16 -31.69 3.61
CA ALA A 32 3.38 -32.64 2.81
C ALA A 32 2.61 -31.95 1.67
N SER A 33 2.06 -30.76 1.94
CA SER A 33 1.36 -29.98 0.91
C SER A 33 2.32 -29.42 -0.16
N LEU A 34 3.56 -29.00 0.20
CA LEU A 34 4.59 -28.61 -0.78
C LEU A 34 4.92 -29.75 -1.76
N GLU A 35 5.07 -30.99 -1.25
CA GLU A 35 5.32 -32.15 -2.11
C GLU A 35 4.11 -32.49 -2.98
N ASN A 36 2.90 -32.31 -2.46
CA ASN A 36 1.67 -32.57 -3.24
C ASN A 36 1.50 -31.55 -4.37
N ILE A 37 1.61 -30.23 -4.08
CA ILE A 37 1.43 -29.20 -5.11
C ILE A 37 2.46 -29.32 -6.23
N LYS A 38 3.71 -29.67 -5.90
CA LYS A 38 4.76 -29.95 -6.89
C LYS A 38 4.34 -31.02 -7.89
N LYS A 39 3.77 -32.11 -7.41
CA LYS A 39 3.27 -33.18 -8.29
C LYS A 39 2.09 -32.67 -9.13
N GLU A 40 1.14 -31.99 -8.52
CA GLU A 40 -0.04 -31.49 -9.21
C GLU A 40 0.29 -30.45 -10.31
N ILE A 41 1.30 -29.58 -10.08
CA ILE A 41 1.83 -28.65 -11.10
C ILE A 41 2.35 -29.43 -12.32
N LEU A 42 3.15 -30.47 -12.12
CA LEU A 42 3.68 -31.28 -13.21
C LEU A 42 2.58 -32.06 -13.94
N ASP A 43 1.60 -32.59 -13.21
CA ASP A 43 0.44 -33.28 -13.78
C ASP A 43 -0.45 -32.30 -14.57
N PHE A 44 -0.63 -31.07 -14.10
CA PHE A 44 -1.34 -30.02 -14.82
C PHE A 44 -0.69 -29.72 -16.18
N LYS A 45 0.62 -29.48 -16.18
CA LYS A 45 1.38 -29.26 -17.41
C LYS A 45 1.23 -30.43 -18.39
N ALA A 46 1.48 -31.66 -17.94
CA ALA A 46 1.39 -32.86 -18.76
C ALA A 46 -0.03 -33.07 -19.34
N THR A 47 -1.05 -32.62 -18.62
CA THR A 47 -2.46 -32.77 -19.01
C THR A 47 -2.89 -31.72 -20.00
N TYR A 48 -2.51 -30.45 -19.85
CA TYR A 48 -3.13 -29.33 -20.55
C TYR A 48 -2.22 -28.60 -21.55
N GLU A 49 -0.87 -28.64 -21.42
CA GLU A 49 0.02 -27.92 -22.33
C GLU A 49 -0.21 -28.35 -23.80
N GLY A 50 -0.49 -27.37 -24.67
CA GLY A 50 -0.78 -27.57 -26.09
C GLY A 50 -2.17 -28.17 -26.38
N LYS A 51 -3.07 -28.21 -25.39
CA LYS A 51 -4.38 -28.89 -25.53
C LYS A 51 -5.58 -28.00 -25.19
N LEU A 52 -5.42 -26.71 -25.02
CA LEU A 52 -6.52 -25.78 -24.72
C LEU A 52 -7.32 -25.43 -26.00
N THR A 53 -7.70 -26.45 -26.77
CA THR A 53 -8.26 -26.30 -28.12
C THR A 53 -9.80 -26.41 -28.19
N ASP A 54 -10.44 -26.77 -27.09
CA ASP A 54 -11.90 -26.80 -26.97
C ASP A 54 -12.36 -26.26 -25.61
N HIS A 55 -13.61 -25.79 -25.55
CA HIS A 55 -14.16 -25.12 -24.37
C HIS A 55 -14.24 -26.01 -23.12
N ALA A 56 -14.52 -27.32 -23.28
CA ALA A 56 -14.64 -28.23 -22.15
C ALA A 56 -13.26 -28.49 -21.50
N THR A 57 -12.22 -28.66 -22.33
CA THR A 57 -10.84 -28.79 -21.87
C THR A 57 -10.39 -27.51 -21.20
N LEU A 58 -10.67 -26.32 -21.79
CA LEU A 58 -10.35 -25.03 -21.20
C LEU A 58 -11.03 -24.84 -19.84
N ASP A 59 -12.33 -25.17 -19.71
CA ASP A 59 -13.05 -25.03 -18.43
C ASP A 59 -12.46 -25.90 -17.32
N THR A 60 -12.09 -27.15 -17.64
CA THR A 60 -11.44 -28.03 -16.66
C THR A 60 -10.03 -27.55 -16.29
N ALA A 61 -9.28 -27.00 -17.26
CA ALA A 61 -7.96 -26.42 -17.01
C ALA A 61 -8.07 -25.19 -16.11
N VAL A 62 -8.97 -24.25 -16.41
CA VAL A 62 -9.20 -23.04 -15.58
C VAL A 62 -9.56 -23.43 -14.15
N LYS A 63 -10.52 -24.35 -13.95
CA LYS A 63 -10.90 -24.81 -12.60
C LYS A 63 -9.73 -25.43 -11.85
N LYS A 64 -8.94 -26.27 -12.53
CA LYS A 64 -7.77 -26.91 -11.89
C LYS A 64 -6.67 -25.90 -11.58
N TYR A 65 -6.48 -24.89 -12.44
CA TYR A 65 -5.55 -23.80 -12.17
C TYR A 65 -5.98 -22.98 -10.95
N GLU A 66 -7.27 -22.66 -10.81
CA GLU A 66 -7.81 -21.97 -9.62
C GLU A 66 -7.56 -22.78 -8.34
N GLU A 67 -7.77 -24.11 -8.35
CA GLU A 67 -7.47 -24.99 -7.20
C GLU A 67 -5.96 -24.96 -6.84
N LEU A 68 -5.09 -25.04 -7.84
CA LEU A 68 -3.64 -24.96 -7.64
C LEU A 68 -3.21 -23.60 -7.10
N TYR A 69 -3.83 -22.52 -7.60
CA TYR A 69 -3.52 -21.16 -7.18
C TYR A 69 -3.98 -20.90 -5.74
N GLU A 70 -5.13 -21.42 -5.33
CA GLU A 70 -5.60 -21.33 -3.95
C GLU A 70 -4.61 -22.01 -2.97
N GLU A 71 -4.13 -23.22 -3.30
CA GLU A 71 -3.16 -23.91 -2.46
C GLU A 71 -1.78 -23.25 -2.49
N TYR A 72 -1.31 -22.79 -3.65
CA TYR A 72 -0.07 -22.03 -3.78
C TYR A 72 -0.11 -20.77 -2.93
N TYR A 73 -1.21 -20.03 -2.96
CA TYR A 73 -1.42 -18.82 -2.18
C TYR A 73 -1.38 -19.07 -0.67
N LYS A 74 -1.97 -20.17 -0.22
CA LYS A 74 -1.94 -20.58 1.17
C LYS A 74 -0.53 -21.02 1.63
N LEU A 75 0.20 -21.73 0.77
CA LEU A 75 1.59 -22.11 1.02
C LEU A 75 2.51 -20.91 1.14
N SER A 76 2.38 -19.92 0.25
CA SER A 76 3.17 -18.70 0.29
C SER A 76 2.99 -17.94 1.60
N HIS A 77 1.75 -17.77 2.05
CA HIS A 77 1.46 -17.05 3.30
C HIS A 77 1.96 -17.78 4.54
N TYR A 78 1.96 -19.12 4.55
CA TYR A 78 2.54 -19.87 5.65
C TYR A 78 4.06 -19.70 5.75
N ALA A 79 4.75 -19.51 4.62
CA ALA A 79 6.19 -19.28 4.58
C ALA A 79 6.54 -17.80 4.87
N GLU A 80 5.86 -16.86 4.25
CA GLU A 80 6.20 -15.43 4.24
C GLU A 80 5.80 -14.70 5.52
N LEU A 81 4.59 -14.97 6.05
CA LEU A 81 4.10 -14.27 7.24
C LEU A 81 5.03 -14.43 8.46
N PRO A 82 5.50 -15.63 8.82
CA PRO A 82 6.44 -15.79 9.93
C PRO A 82 7.76 -15.04 9.74
N MET A 83 8.24 -14.86 8.49
CA MET A 83 9.42 -14.05 8.19
C MET A 83 9.25 -12.58 8.60
N ALA A 84 8.02 -12.05 8.51
CA ALA A 84 7.73 -10.68 8.92
C ALA A 84 7.77 -10.47 10.44
N VAL A 85 7.63 -11.53 11.25
CA VAL A 85 7.57 -11.43 12.72
C VAL A 85 8.77 -12.07 13.45
N ASP A 86 9.49 -13.01 12.84
CA ASP A 86 10.61 -13.72 13.44
C ASP A 86 11.64 -14.21 12.41
N ARG A 87 12.27 -13.27 11.70
CA ARG A 87 13.24 -13.56 10.63
C ARG A 87 14.52 -14.27 11.07
N PHE A 88 14.78 -14.36 12.38
CA PHE A 88 15.96 -15.04 12.93
C PHE A 88 15.69 -16.48 13.32
N ASN A 89 14.49 -17.00 13.09
CA ASN A 89 14.11 -18.36 13.40
C ASN A 89 14.49 -19.30 12.24
N ASP A 90 15.37 -20.27 12.51
CA ASP A 90 15.87 -21.19 11.50
C ASP A 90 14.75 -21.97 10.79
N ASN A 91 13.68 -22.37 11.49
CA ASN A 91 12.55 -23.09 10.89
C ASN A 91 11.77 -22.18 9.93
N VAL A 92 11.61 -20.90 10.27
CA VAL A 92 10.94 -19.92 9.42
C VAL A 92 11.73 -19.71 8.13
N VAL A 93 13.04 -19.53 8.24
CA VAL A 93 13.94 -19.39 7.07
C VAL A 93 13.92 -20.66 6.21
N GLN A 94 13.93 -21.86 6.84
CA GLN A 94 13.83 -23.12 6.11
C GLN A 94 12.51 -23.25 5.34
N ASN A 95 11.37 -22.91 5.96
CA ASN A 95 10.06 -22.98 5.31
C ASN A 95 9.99 -22.02 4.12
N MET A 96 10.57 -20.81 4.24
CA MET A 96 10.68 -19.86 3.14
C MET A 96 11.50 -20.43 1.97
N THR A 97 12.67 -21.01 2.24
CA THR A 97 13.51 -21.64 1.22
C THR A 97 12.77 -22.77 0.48
N LEU A 98 12.03 -23.61 1.21
CA LEU A 98 11.22 -24.67 0.60
C LEU A 98 10.11 -24.10 -0.31
N PHE A 99 9.51 -22.99 0.06
CA PHE A 99 8.52 -22.33 -0.76
C PHE A 99 9.13 -21.71 -2.03
N GLU A 100 10.30 -21.10 -1.94
CA GLU A 100 11.04 -20.56 -3.11
C GLU A 100 11.30 -21.62 -4.18
N ASP A 101 11.59 -22.86 -3.78
CA ASP A 101 11.70 -23.99 -4.71
C ASP A 101 10.38 -24.26 -5.44
N ILE A 102 9.24 -24.23 -4.73
CA ILE A 102 7.91 -24.39 -5.34
C ILE A 102 7.57 -23.22 -6.26
N SER A 103 7.90 -21.99 -5.87
CA SER A 103 7.72 -20.80 -6.71
C SER A 103 8.47 -20.92 -8.05
N THR A 104 9.70 -21.43 -7.99
CA THR A 104 10.49 -21.70 -9.20
C THR A 104 9.83 -22.78 -10.08
N ILE A 105 9.33 -23.86 -9.48
CA ILE A 105 8.62 -24.93 -10.19
C ILE A 105 7.33 -24.40 -10.81
N TRP A 106 6.56 -23.58 -10.08
CA TRP A 106 5.36 -22.92 -10.56
C TRP A 106 5.64 -22.10 -11.82
N ALA A 107 6.55 -21.14 -11.71
CA ALA A 107 6.91 -20.25 -12.83
C ALA A 107 7.39 -21.04 -14.07
N GLY A 108 8.26 -22.05 -13.88
CA GLY A 108 8.82 -22.84 -14.97
C GLY A 108 7.84 -23.80 -15.66
N ASN A 109 6.74 -24.18 -14.99
CA ASN A 109 5.83 -25.18 -15.50
C ASN A 109 4.43 -24.66 -15.83
N LEU A 110 3.99 -23.53 -15.24
CA LEU A 110 2.65 -23.00 -15.48
C LEU A 110 2.61 -21.77 -16.39
N SER A 111 3.76 -21.17 -16.75
CA SER A 111 3.83 -20.04 -17.69
C SER A 111 3.22 -20.32 -19.08
N PHE A 112 3.13 -21.58 -19.49
CA PHE A 112 2.47 -21.96 -20.74
C PHE A 112 0.98 -21.59 -20.71
N PHE A 113 0.34 -21.67 -19.53
CA PHE A 113 -1.10 -21.46 -19.40
C PHE A 113 -1.48 -20.04 -19.80
N ASP A 114 -0.82 -19.03 -19.23
CA ASP A 114 -1.06 -17.62 -19.59
C ASP A 114 -0.72 -17.37 -21.06
N THR A 115 0.41 -17.92 -21.56
CA THR A 115 0.81 -17.76 -22.96
C THR A 115 -0.22 -18.37 -23.93
N GLU A 116 -0.74 -19.57 -23.64
CA GLU A 116 -1.74 -20.21 -24.49
C GLU A 116 -3.09 -19.51 -24.42
N LEU A 117 -3.51 -18.97 -23.24
CA LEU A 117 -4.72 -18.18 -23.14
C LEU A 117 -4.68 -16.93 -24.04
N VAL A 118 -3.55 -16.23 -24.09
CA VAL A 118 -3.37 -15.07 -24.96
C VAL A 118 -3.39 -15.45 -26.46
N GLU A 119 -2.92 -16.64 -26.82
CA GLU A 119 -2.93 -17.13 -28.22
C GLU A 119 -4.32 -17.53 -28.71
N LEU A 120 -5.29 -17.81 -27.82
CA LEU A 120 -6.65 -18.21 -28.20
C LEU A 120 -7.35 -17.19 -29.12
N ASP A 121 -8.18 -17.68 -30.01
CA ASP A 121 -9.02 -16.82 -30.87
C ASP A 121 -10.03 -16.02 -30.03
N GLU A 122 -10.22 -14.74 -30.37
CA GLU A 122 -11.10 -13.85 -29.63
C GLU A 122 -12.56 -14.33 -29.61
N GLN A 123 -13.05 -14.90 -30.73
CA GLN A 123 -14.42 -15.43 -30.78
C GLN A 123 -14.53 -16.70 -29.92
N PHE A 124 -13.50 -17.55 -29.92
CA PHE A 124 -13.43 -18.72 -29.05
C PHE A 124 -13.52 -18.31 -27.56
N ILE A 125 -12.78 -17.28 -27.15
CA ILE A 125 -12.83 -16.74 -25.77
C ILE A 125 -14.23 -16.20 -25.45
N LYS A 126 -14.84 -15.39 -26.34
CA LYS A 126 -16.19 -14.85 -26.14
C LYS A 126 -17.25 -15.96 -25.98
N ASP A 127 -17.17 -17.01 -26.79
CA ASP A 127 -18.09 -18.16 -26.71
C ASP A 127 -17.84 -19.00 -25.44
N PHE A 128 -16.57 -19.12 -25.01
CA PHE A 128 -16.20 -19.78 -23.75
C PHE A 128 -16.77 -19.05 -22.55
N VAL A 129 -16.50 -17.75 -22.43
CA VAL A 129 -17.02 -16.91 -21.34
C VAL A 129 -18.53 -17.01 -21.27
N LYS A 130 -19.23 -16.78 -22.39
CA LYS A 130 -20.69 -16.76 -22.43
C LYS A 130 -21.33 -18.09 -21.98
N ASN A 131 -20.73 -19.22 -22.33
CA ASN A 131 -21.38 -20.53 -22.16
C ASN A 131 -20.82 -21.33 -20.97
N TYR A 132 -19.60 -21.03 -20.49
CA TYR A 132 -18.91 -21.83 -19.46
C TYR A 132 -18.54 -21.00 -18.22
N ARG A 133 -17.98 -19.79 -18.40
CA ARG A 133 -17.42 -18.99 -17.29
C ARG A 133 -17.81 -17.52 -17.38
N PRO A 134 -19.12 -17.18 -17.31
CA PRO A 134 -19.57 -15.79 -17.31
C PRO A 134 -19.05 -15.00 -16.10
N ASP A 135 -18.67 -15.68 -15.05
CA ASP A 135 -18.01 -15.12 -13.86
C ASP A 135 -16.60 -14.57 -14.14
N LEU A 136 -15.95 -15.00 -15.22
CA LEU A 136 -14.62 -14.56 -15.63
C LEU A 136 -14.63 -13.64 -16.86
N GLU A 137 -15.76 -12.99 -17.16
CA GLU A 137 -15.89 -12.12 -18.34
C GLU A 137 -14.78 -11.06 -18.38
N TYR A 138 -14.61 -10.30 -17.31
CA TYR A 138 -13.61 -9.24 -17.24
C TYR A 138 -12.17 -9.78 -17.28
N TYR A 139 -11.90 -10.89 -16.60
CA TYR A 139 -10.59 -11.55 -16.65
C TYR A 139 -10.16 -11.88 -18.09
N PHE A 140 -11.05 -12.50 -18.87
CA PHE A 140 -10.77 -12.84 -20.27
C PHE A 140 -10.78 -11.62 -21.20
N GLU A 141 -11.57 -10.58 -20.93
CA GLU A 141 -11.47 -9.31 -21.64
C GLU A 141 -10.08 -8.69 -21.52
N LYS A 142 -9.48 -8.72 -20.33
CA LYS A 142 -8.09 -8.26 -20.12
C LYS A 142 -7.08 -9.07 -20.92
N ILE A 143 -7.20 -10.40 -20.95
CA ILE A 143 -6.34 -11.26 -21.77
C ILE A 143 -6.43 -10.87 -23.26
N VAL A 144 -7.64 -10.62 -23.78
CA VAL A 144 -7.83 -10.17 -25.16
C VAL A 144 -7.19 -8.80 -25.40
N GLN A 145 -7.27 -7.89 -24.44
CA GLN A 145 -6.64 -6.57 -24.55
C GLN A 145 -5.12 -6.65 -24.55
N GLU A 146 -4.54 -7.52 -23.72
CA GLU A 146 -3.09 -7.74 -23.63
C GLU A 146 -2.49 -8.33 -24.89
N LYS A 147 -3.26 -9.11 -25.66
CA LYS A 147 -2.83 -9.79 -26.89
C LYS A 147 -2.09 -8.87 -27.88
N LYS A 148 -2.55 -7.63 -28.03
CA LYS A 148 -1.94 -6.63 -28.93
C LYS A 148 -0.55 -6.15 -28.47
N HIS A 149 -0.21 -6.36 -27.20
CA HIS A 149 1.04 -5.97 -26.57
C HIS A 149 1.93 -7.16 -26.21
N THR A 150 1.48 -8.37 -26.49
CA THR A 150 2.23 -9.60 -26.28
C THR A 150 3.26 -9.77 -27.38
N LEU A 151 4.48 -10.12 -27.01
CA LEU A 151 5.61 -10.37 -27.91
C LEU A 151 5.58 -11.84 -28.41
N SER A 152 6.57 -12.21 -29.24
CA SER A 152 6.71 -13.61 -29.63
C SER A 152 7.03 -14.48 -28.39
N LYS A 153 6.66 -15.75 -28.44
CA LYS A 153 6.86 -16.71 -27.35
C LYS A 153 8.33 -16.72 -26.86
N GLU A 154 9.28 -16.68 -27.81
CA GLU A 154 10.70 -16.67 -27.50
C GLU A 154 11.12 -15.36 -26.78
N ALA A 155 10.55 -14.21 -27.18
CA ALA A 155 10.83 -12.93 -26.55
C ALA A 155 10.24 -12.87 -25.13
N GLU A 156 8.99 -13.33 -24.94
CA GLU A 156 8.38 -13.41 -23.59
C GLU A 156 9.19 -14.32 -22.67
N GLN A 157 9.66 -15.47 -23.16
CA GLN A 157 10.49 -16.38 -22.38
C GLN A 157 11.83 -15.75 -21.97
N VAL A 158 12.46 -14.97 -22.84
CA VAL A 158 13.70 -14.24 -22.52
C VAL A 158 13.44 -13.20 -21.46
N ILE A 159 12.34 -12.43 -21.58
CA ILE A 159 11.95 -11.41 -20.60
C ILE A 159 11.66 -12.06 -19.25
N ALA A 160 10.87 -13.13 -19.21
CA ALA A 160 10.54 -13.86 -17.98
C ALA A 160 11.81 -14.39 -17.27
N ASN A 161 12.75 -14.98 -18.02
CA ASN A 161 14.02 -15.42 -17.47
C ASN A 161 14.89 -14.25 -16.98
N TYR A 162 14.85 -13.09 -17.64
CA TYR A 162 15.55 -11.90 -17.17
C TYR A 162 14.93 -11.36 -15.89
N GLU A 163 13.62 -11.34 -15.79
CA GLU A 163 12.88 -10.84 -14.61
C GLU A 163 12.96 -11.77 -13.40
N SER A 164 13.31 -13.05 -13.59
CA SER A 164 13.60 -13.96 -12.47
C SER A 164 14.94 -13.70 -11.77
N LEU A 165 15.82 -12.87 -12.36
CA LEU A 165 17.06 -12.46 -11.71
C LEU A 165 16.80 -11.38 -10.66
N PRO A 166 17.66 -11.28 -9.61
CA PRO A 166 17.57 -10.18 -8.66
C PRO A 166 17.54 -8.83 -9.37
N GLY A 167 16.45 -8.10 -9.23
CA GLY A 167 16.21 -6.84 -9.94
C GLY A 167 16.78 -5.62 -9.22
N TYR A 168 16.56 -4.44 -9.80
CA TYR A 168 17.00 -3.16 -9.22
C TYR A 168 16.32 -2.85 -7.89
N PHE A 169 15.13 -3.38 -7.64
CA PHE A 169 14.48 -3.31 -6.33
C PHE A 169 15.30 -4.01 -5.24
N ASN A 170 15.81 -5.20 -5.53
CA ASN A 170 16.66 -5.92 -4.57
C ASN A 170 17.97 -5.16 -4.28
N LEU A 171 18.60 -4.57 -5.32
CA LEU A 171 19.79 -3.72 -5.13
C LEU A 171 19.47 -2.50 -4.24
N TYR A 172 18.32 -1.86 -4.47
CA TYR A 172 17.84 -0.76 -3.63
C TYR A 172 17.67 -1.19 -2.17
N GLU A 173 17.06 -2.34 -1.90
CA GLU A 173 16.85 -2.86 -0.53
C GLU A 173 18.19 -3.13 0.17
N VAL A 174 19.15 -3.78 -0.53
CA VAL A 174 20.50 -4.02 0.01
C VAL A 174 21.21 -2.69 0.29
N THR A 175 21.25 -1.77 -0.68
CA THR A 175 21.88 -0.45 -0.50
C THR A 175 21.29 0.29 0.70
N LYS A 176 19.95 0.28 0.83
CA LYS A 176 19.24 1.02 1.89
C LYS A 176 19.38 0.40 3.28
N HIS A 177 19.26 -0.91 3.38
CA HIS A 177 19.12 -1.59 4.67
C HIS A 177 20.39 -2.26 5.17
N GLU A 178 21.34 -2.57 4.27
CA GLU A 178 22.56 -3.28 4.61
C GLU A 178 23.82 -2.41 4.50
N ASP A 179 23.90 -1.56 3.43
CA ASP A 179 25.11 -0.79 3.16
C ASP A 179 25.12 0.63 3.76
N MET A 180 23.94 1.26 3.94
CA MET A 180 23.87 2.62 4.45
C MET A 180 24.16 2.70 5.94
N GLU A 181 25.33 3.25 6.29
CA GLU A 181 25.72 3.54 7.66
C GLU A 181 25.42 5.01 8.02
N PHE A 182 24.71 5.23 9.10
CA PHE A 182 24.32 6.56 9.57
C PHE A 182 25.21 7.03 10.70
N ASP A 183 25.73 8.25 10.58
CA ASP A 183 26.45 8.90 11.68
C ASP A 183 25.47 9.26 12.81
N SER A 184 25.92 9.12 14.05
CA SER A 184 25.27 9.75 15.20
C SER A 184 25.31 11.29 15.08
N PHE A 185 24.40 11.98 15.76
CA PHE A 185 24.36 13.44 15.78
C PHE A 185 24.27 13.97 17.22
N GLU A 186 24.70 15.23 17.41
CA GLU A 186 24.61 15.88 18.71
C GLU A 186 23.55 16.97 18.71
N ALA A 187 22.66 16.93 19.71
CA ALA A 187 21.66 17.97 19.98
C ALA A 187 21.49 18.16 21.48
N ASN A 188 21.33 19.40 21.93
CA ASN A 188 21.13 19.74 23.35
C ASN A 188 22.18 19.11 24.30
N GLY A 189 23.43 18.98 23.84
CA GLY A 189 24.52 18.37 24.62
C GLY A 189 24.41 16.85 24.81
N LYS A 190 23.59 16.17 24.03
CA LYS A 190 23.42 14.70 23.99
C LYS A 190 23.75 14.16 22.62
N THR A 191 24.27 12.94 22.57
CA THR A 191 24.52 12.18 21.34
C THR A 191 23.34 11.28 21.07
N PHE A 192 22.89 11.24 19.82
CA PHE A 192 21.77 10.42 19.33
C PHE A 192 22.26 9.55 18.17
N GLU A 193 21.90 8.27 18.18
CA GLU A 193 22.05 7.40 17.01
C GLU A 193 21.04 7.77 15.92
N ASN A 194 21.38 7.52 14.64
CA ASN A 194 20.48 7.75 13.53
C ASN A 194 20.38 6.53 12.61
N SER A 195 19.24 6.39 11.94
CA SER A 195 18.97 5.37 10.93
C SER A 195 17.70 5.75 10.17
N PHE A 196 17.31 4.97 9.13
CA PHE A 196 15.99 5.15 8.51
C PHE A 196 14.87 5.08 9.54
N VAL A 197 14.85 4.02 10.35
CA VAL A 197 13.81 3.78 11.35
C VAL A 197 13.79 4.88 12.42
N LEU A 198 14.95 5.24 12.97
CA LEU A 198 15.05 6.27 14.01
C LEU A 198 14.68 7.66 13.48
N TYR A 199 15.12 8.02 12.28
CA TYR A 199 14.75 9.31 11.70
C TYR A 199 13.26 9.36 11.37
N GLU A 200 12.71 8.36 10.70
CA GLU A 200 11.33 8.40 10.20
C GLU A 200 10.28 8.27 11.29
N ASN A 201 10.54 7.45 12.32
CA ASN A 201 9.54 7.11 13.33
C ASN A 201 9.78 7.80 14.69
N LEU A 202 10.93 8.45 14.88
CA LEU A 202 11.26 9.09 16.15
C LEU A 202 11.78 10.52 15.95
N HIS A 203 13.00 10.69 15.43
CA HIS A 203 13.67 11.99 15.42
C HIS A 203 13.00 13.01 14.49
N GLY A 204 12.45 12.58 13.34
CA GLY A 204 11.74 13.46 12.40
C GLY A 204 10.39 13.97 12.92
N MET A 205 9.89 13.39 14.03
CA MET A 205 8.68 13.80 14.72
C MET A 205 8.95 14.39 16.11
N ASP A 206 10.20 14.53 16.50
CA ASP A 206 10.58 15.05 17.83
C ASP A 206 10.07 16.49 17.99
N ASN A 207 9.53 16.80 19.17
CA ASN A 207 9.02 18.14 19.48
C ASN A 207 10.14 19.19 19.58
N ASP A 208 11.37 18.76 19.93
CA ASP A 208 12.53 19.62 19.97
C ASP A 208 13.06 19.91 18.56
N THR A 209 13.03 21.19 18.18
CA THR A 209 13.44 21.63 16.84
C THR A 209 14.92 21.37 16.55
N GLU A 210 15.80 21.46 17.57
CA GLU A 210 17.22 21.20 17.39
C GLU A 210 17.47 19.71 17.11
N VAL A 211 16.84 18.82 17.89
CA VAL A 211 16.93 17.36 17.67
C VAL A 211 16.45 17.02 16.27
N ARG A 212 15.27 17.46 15.91
CA ARG A 212 14.61 17.15 14.63
C ARG A 212 15.45 17.61 13.42
N ARG A 213 15.90 18.87 13.44
CA ARG A 213 16.67 19.44 12.32
C ARG A 213 18.09 18.87 12.21
N LYS A 214 18.74 18.56 13.34
CA LYS A 214 20.06 17.91 13.32
C LYS A 214 19.97 16.45 12.90
N ALA A 215 18.93 15.75 13.30
CA ALA A 215 18.64 14.40 12.80
C ALA A 215 18.44 14.41 11.28
N ALA A 216 17.64 15.34 10.74
CA ALA A 216 17.44 15.52 9.31
C ALA A 216 18.77 15.78 8.57
N LYS A 217 19.60 16.67 9.10
CA LYS A 217 20.91 16.99 8.51
C LYS A 217 21.83 15.78 8.48
N SER A 218 21.93 15.01 9.58
CA SER A 218 22.70 13.77 9.63
C SER A 218 22.16 12.73 8.65
N PHE A 219 20.85 12.55 8.59
CA PHE A 219 20.18 11.64 7.68
C PHE A 219 20.47 11.96 6.21
N TYR A 220 20.28 13.22 5.80
CA TYR A 220 20.55 13.66 4.43
C TYR A 220 22.03 13.59 4.04
N LYS A 221 22.94 13.77 5.00
CA LYS A 221 24.37 13.59 4.77
C LYS A 221 24.69 12.16 4.33
N THR A 222 24.11 11.17 5.00
CA THR A 222 24.26 9.77 4.62
C THR A 222 23.65 9.50 3.23
N LEU A 223 22.40 9.93 2.98
CA LEU A 223 21.80 9.78 1.65
C LEU A 223 22.68 10.37 0.54
N ASN A 224 23.25 11.55 0.77
CA ASN A 224 24.12 12.19 -0.23
C ASN A 224 25.40 11.37 -0.52
N SER A 225 25.90 10.58 0.43
CA SER A 225 27.05 9.70 0.22
C SER A 225 26.75 8.55 -0.75
N TYR A 226 25.51 8.08 -0.78
CA TYR A 226 25.03 6.99 -1.65
C TYR A 226 24.26 7.49 -2.89
N LYS A 227 24.13 8.80 -3.08
CA LYS A 227 23.30 9.43 -4.12
C LYS A 227 23.54 8.86 -5.50
N ASN A 228 24.80 8.64 -5.90
CA ASN A 228 25.13 8.16 -7.24
C ASN A 228 24.80 6.67 -7.44
N THR A 229 24.97 5.84 -6.40
CA THR A 229 24.59 4.42 -6.44
C THR A 229 23.10 4.29 -6.59
N SER A 230 22.33 4.89 -5.68
CA SER A 230 20.85 4.88 -5.72
C SER A 230 20.29 5.50 -7.00
N ALA A 231 20.96 6.53 -7.56
CA ALA A 231 20.55 7.09 -8.85
C ALA A 231 20.73 6.09 -10.00
N ASN A 232 21.83 5.32 -10.02
CA ASN A 232 22.03 4.31 -11.04
C ASN A 232 21.03 3.15 -10.92
N GLU A 233 20.69 2.73 -9.71
CA GLU A 233 19.65 1.72 -9.46
C GLU A 233 18.30 2.18 -10.02
N TYR A 234 17.86 3.36 -9.63
CA TYR A 234 16.56 3.90 -10.06
C TYR A 234 16.51 4.22 -11.56
N ILE A 235 17.55 4.85 -12.13
CA ILE A 235 17.64 5.12 -13.58
C ILE A 235 17.64 3.81 -14.38
N SER A 236 18.26 2.76 -13.87
CA SER A 236 18.26 1.44 -14.52
C SER A 236 16.87 0.82 -14.54
N GLN A 237 16.12 0.94 -13.43
CA GLN A 237 14.70 0.54 -13.36
C GLN A 237 13.85 1.29 -14.39
N ILE A 238 13.93 2.62 -14.43
CA ILE A 238 13.18 3.46 -15.38
C ILE A 238 13.52 3.11 -16.83
N LYS A 239 14.80 2.85 -17.14
CA LYS A 239 15.23 2.45 -18.48
C LYS A 239 14.75 1.05 -18.86
N LYS A 240 14.70 0.10 -17.90
CA LYS A 240 14.09 -1.21 -18.10
C LYS A 240 12.61 -1.05 -18.47
N GLU A 241 11.86 -0.27 -17.72
CA GLU A 241 10.45 0.00 -17.98
C GLU A 241 10.22 0.69 -19.33
N LYS A 242 11.07 1.66 -19.69
CA LYS A 242 11.04 2.29 -21.03
C LYS A 242 11.32 1.29 -22.14
N MET A 243 12.28 0.41 -21.96
CA MET A 243 12.59 -0.63 -22.94
C MET A 243 11.39 -1.56 -23.15
N LEU A 244 10.79 -2.04 -22.06
CA LEU A 244 9.60 -2.91 -22.10
C LEU A 244 8.41 -2.21 -22.74
N ALA A 245 8.12 -0.97 -22.35
CA ALA A 245 7.05 -0.16 -22.95
C ALA A 245 7.24 -0.04 -24.47
N THR A 246 8.45 0.26 -24.91
CA THR A 246 8.77 0.42 -26.33
C THR A 246 8.65 -0.91 -27.10
N MET A 247 9.17 -2.02 -26.53
CA MET A 247 9.08 -3.34 -27.16
C MET A 247 7.63 -3.80 -27.30
N ARG A 248 6.79 -3.53 -26.30
CA ARG A 248 5.36 -3.89 -26.28
C ARG A 248 4.47 -2.92 -27.05
N GLY A 249 5.05 -1.86 -27.67
CA GLY A 249 4.34 -0.92 -28.53
C GLY A 249 3.45 0.08 -27.81
N TYR A 250 3.78 0.42 -26.56
CA TYR A 250 3.11 1.52 -25.84
C TYR A 250 3.69 2.87 -26.21
N ASP A 251 2.86 3.91 -26.21
CA ASP A 251 3.25 5.28 -26.57
C ASP A 251 4.19 5.91 -25.53
N SER A 252 4.00 5.54 -24.24
CA SER A 252 4.82 6.04 -23.12
C SER A 252 5.04 4.98 -22.04
N VAL A 253 6.03 5.21 -21.16
CA VAL A 253 6.22 4.38 -19.97
C VAL A 253 5.00 4.45 -19.05
N ILE A 254 4.40 5.62 -18.91
CA ILE A 254 3.20 5.80 -18.07
C ILE A 254 2.04 4.96 -18.62
N ASP A 255 1.80 4.93 -19.93
CA ASP A 255 0.72 4.12 -20.52
C ASP A 255 0.96 2.62 -20.33
N TYR A 256 2.21 2.16 -20.44
CA TYR A 256 2.61 0.79 -20.15
C TYR A 256 2.32 0.41 -18.68
N LEU A 257 2.75 1.25 -17.74
CA LEU A 257 2.58 0.98 -16.31
C LEU A 257 1.11 1.07 -15.88
N LEU A 258 0.34 2.00 -16.44
CA LEU A 258 -1.10 2.09 -16.19
C LEU A 258 -1.86 0.86 -16.73
N ALA A 259 -1.49 0.36 -17.92
CA ALA A 259 -2.11 -0.85 -18.47
C ALA A 259 -1.87 -2.05 -17.55
N ALA A 260 -0.66 -2.21 -17.00
CA ALA A 260 -0.33 -3.27 -16.04
C ALA A 260 -1.13 -3.16 -14.72
N GLN A 261 -1.63 -1.98 -14.39
CA GLN A 261 -2.41 -1.70 -13.17
C GLN A 261 -3.93 -1.57 -13.45
N ASP A 262 -4.37 -1.88 -14.66
CA ASP A 262 -5.75 -1.64 -15.10
C ASP A 262 -6.16 -0.16 -14.95
N GLY A 263 -5.19 0.74 -15.16
CA GLY A 263 -5.31 2.17 -14.94
C GLY A 263 -5.75 2.96 -16.17
N ASN A 264 -6.30 4.15 -15.93
CA ASN A 264 -6.76 5.07 -16.96
C ASN A 264 -5.90 6.33 -17.01
N ARG A 265 -5.35 6.68 -18.18
CA ARG A 265 -4.46 7.82 -18.39
C ARG A 265 -5.09 9.16 -18.04
N GLU A 266 -6.33 9.39 -18.45
CA GLU A 266 -7.03 10.66 -18.18
C GLU A 266 -7.24 10.88 -16.68
N LEU A 267 -7.60 9.79 -15.97
CA LEU A 267 -7.77 9.78 -14.53
C LEU A 267 -6.45 10.06 -13.80
N TYR A 268 -5.37 9.41 -14.24
CA TYR A 268 -4.03 9.64 -13.70
C TYR A 268 -3.58 11.10 -13.87
N ASP A 269 -3.63 11.62 -15.09
CA ASP A 269 -3.22 13.02 -15.40
C ASP A 269 -4.08 14.04 -14.63
N ARG A 270 -5.38 13.75 -14.42
CA ARG A 270 -6.28 14.59 -13.61
C ARG A 270 -5.86 14.59 -12.15
N GLN A 271 -5.59 13.40 -11.58
CA GLN A 271 -5.15 13.26 -10.20
C GLN A 271 -3.86 14.05 -9.95
N ILE A 272 -2.86 13.86 -10.81
CA ILE A 272 -1.57 14.58 -10.75
C ILE A 272 -1.75 16.09 -10.80
N ARG A 273 -2.61 16.61 -11.67
CA ARG A 273 -2.82 18.05 -11.84
C ARG A 273 -3.62 18.66 -10.70
N THR A 274 -4.76 18.06 -10.35
CA THR A 274 -5.74 18.69 -9.45
C THR A 274 -5.23 18.79 -8.02
N LEU A 275 -4.54 17.78 -7.51
CA LEU A 275 -3.95 17.85 -6.16
C LEU A 275 -2.85 18.91 -6.05
N MET A 276 -2.06 19.13 -7.11
CA MET A 276 -1.02 20.17 -7.12
C MET A 276 -1.61 21.58 -7.02
N THR A 277 -2.74 21.82 -7.67
CA THR A 277 -3.37 23.17 -7.72
C THR A 277 -4.34 23.41 -6.57
N ASP A 278 -5.20 22.45 -6.27
CA ASP A 278 -6.37 22.67 -5.43
C ASP A 278 -6.16 22.22 -3.98
N LEU A 279 -5.36 21.15 -3.74
CA LEU A 279 -5.05 20.70 -2.38
C LEU A 279 -3.92 21.51 -1.73
N ALA A 280 -2.90 21.88 -2.50
CA ALA A 280 -1.71 22.58 -1.96
C ALA A 280 -2.04 23.82 -1.10
N PRO A 281 -3.00 24.70 -1.48
CA PRO A 281 -3.38 25.84 -0.64
C PRO A 281 -3.87 25.46 0.76
N HIS A 282 -4.63 24.37 0.90
CA HIS A 282 -5.12 23.89 2.20
C HIS A 282 -3.98 23.33 3.07
N ILE A 283 -3.08 22.57 2.47
CA ILE A 283 -1.89 22.03 3.18
C ILE A 283 -0.95 23.17 3.59
N ARG A 284 -0.73 24.18 2.74
CA ARG A 284 0.06 25.36 3.12
C ARG A 284 -0.52 26.08 4.34
N ARG A 285 -1.85 26.18 4.46
CA ARG A 285 -2.50 26.73 5.65
C ARG A 285 -2.25 25.86 6.87
N TYR A 286 -2.35 24.53 6.73
CA TYR A 286 -2.03 23.60 7.82
C TYR A 286 -0.58 23.77 8.31
N ILE A 287 0.40 23.85 7.40
CA ILE A 287 1.81 24.10 7.74
C ILE A 287 1.99 25.44 8.46
N LYS A 288 1.32 26.51 8.01
CA LYS A 288 1.33 27.81 8.68
C LYS A 288 0.71 27.75 10.10
N LEU A 289 -0.29 26.90 10.31
CA LEU A 289 -0.83 26.65 11.66
C LEU A 289 0.19 25.94 12.56
N LEU A 290 0.86 24.89 12.08
CA LEU A 290 1.96 24.24 12.81
C LEU A 290 3.04 25.23 13.21
N ALA A 291 3.51 26.04 12.26
CA ALA A 291 4.52 27.07 12.51
C ALA A 291 4.07 28.07 13.59
N ARG A 292 2.81 28.51 13.56
CA ARG A 292 2.23 29.41 14.56
C ARG A 292 2.23 28.80 15.97
N GLU A 293 1.70 27.58 16.12
CA GLU A 293 1.55 26.95 17.44
C GLU A 293 2.89 26.58 18.07
N HIS A 294 3.85 26.15 17.26
CA HIS A 294 5.21 25.84 17.70
C HIS A 294 6.16 27.05 17.73
N LYS A 295 5.68 28.25 17.31
CA LYS A 295 6.47 29.49 17.25
C LYS A 295 7.74 29.35 16.41
N ILE A 296 7.63 28.64 15.27
CA ILE A 296 8.71 28.43 14.33
C ILE A 296 8.62 29.50 13.24
N GLU A 297 9.56 30.44 13.21
CA GLU A 297 9.57 31.54 12.22
C GLU A 297 10.07 31.09 10.84
N ASP A 298 11.02 30.16 10.81
CA ASP A 298 11.67 29.61 9.61
C ASP A 298 11.27 28.13 9.39
N MET A 299 9.97 27.88 9.23
CA MET A 299 9.44 26.52 9.01
C MET A 299 10.18 25.80 7.88
N GLN A 300 10.67 24.59 8.12
CA GLN A 300 11.41 23.78 7.15
C GLN A 300 10.67 22.48 6.85
N PHE A 301 10.99 21.85 5.72
CA PHE A 301 10.42 20.54 5.39
C PHE A 301 10.66 19.50 6.49
N ALA A 302 11.81 19.55 7.15
CA ALA A 302 12.10 18.70 8.31
C ALA A 302 11.13 18.89 9.50
N ASP A 303 10.37 19.98 9.53
CA ASP A 303 9.41 20.29 10.59
C ASP A 303 7.96 19.84 10.29
N CYS A 304 7.67 19.33 9.08
CA CYS A 304 6.30 19.05 8.64
C CYS A 304 5.57 17.96 9.43
N LYS A 305 6.30 17.07 10.11
CA LYS A 305 5.75 15.89 10.77
C LYS A 305 5.50 16.06 12.27
N ILE A 306 5.68 17.27 12.81
CA ILE A 306 5.44 17.53 14.23
C ILE A 306 3.95 17.43 14.57
N ASN A 307 3.63 16.91 15.75
CA ASN A 307 2.25 16.92 16.24
C ASN A 307 1.82 18.34 16.59
N LEU A 308 0.60 18.74 16.23
CA LEU A 308 0.08 20.07 16.56
C LEU A 308 0.01 20.32 18.07
N ASP A 309 -0.31 19.28 18.85
CA ASP A 309 -0.36 19.32 20.32
C ASP A 309 0.51 18.18 20.89
N PRO A 310 1.80 18.43 21.11
CA PRO A 310 2.74 17.40 21.57
C PRO A 310 2.47 16.90 23.00
N ASP A 311 1.71 17.66 23.78
CA ASP A 311 1.38 17.35 25.17
C ASP A 311 0.06 16.57 25.30
N PHE A 312 -0.58 16.24 24.17
CA PHE A 312 -1.85 15.51 24.16
C PHE A 312 -1.72 14.22 23.36
N GLU A 313 -1.75 13.11 24.06
CA GLU A 313 -1.86 11.76 23.48
C GLU A 313 -2.93 10.97 24.23
N VAL A 314 -3.59 10.06 23.51
CA VAL A 314 -4.60 9.17 24.08
C VAL A 314 -4.02 7.77 24.17
N ASP A 315 -3.91 7.25 25.40
CA ASP A 315 -3.51 5.86 25.63
C ASP A 315 -4.64 4.90 25.24
N MET A 316 -4.27 3.75 24.71
CA MET A 316 -5.20 2.73 24.24
C MET A 316 -4.61 1.33 24.40
N THR A 317 -5.27 0.48 25.13
CA THR A 317 -4.91 -0.94 25.21
C THR A 317 -5.47 -1.72 24.02
N ILE A 318 -4.86 -2.87 23.73
CA ILE A 318 -5.35 -3.78 22.67
C ILE A 318 -6.81 -4.18 22.93
N ASP A 319 -7.17 -4.49 24.18
CA ASP A 319 -8.53 -4.91 24.53
C ASP A 319 -9.56 -3.77 24.38
N GLU A 320 -9.19 -2.52 24.72
CA GLU A 320 -10.04 -1.35 24.52
C GLU A 320 -10.25 -1.04 23.04
N SER A 321 -9.23 -1.22 22.20
CA SER A 321 -9.31 -0.96 20.75
C SER A 321 -10.43 -1.76 20.09
N ARG A 322 -10.63 -3.03 20.49
CA ARG A 322 -11.74 -3.87 20.02
C ARG A 322 -13.10 -3.20 20.22
N SER A 323 -13.32 -2.66 21.43
CA SER A 323 -14.59 -1.99 21.77
C SER A 323 -14.80 -0.70 20.96
N TYR A 324 -13.73 0.07 20.73
CA TYR A 324 -13.78 1.29 19.92
C TYR A 324 -14.09 0.99 18.46
N LEU A 325 -13.39 0.05 17.87
CA LEU A 325 -13.58 -0.34 16.46
C LEU A 325 -14.99 -0.88 16.21
N LYS A 326 -15.50 -1.74 17.09
CA LYS A 326 -16.88 -2.25 16.98
C LYS A 326 -17.92 -1.15 17.03
N LYS A 327 -17.71 -0.10 17.84
CA LYS A 327 -18.64 1.04 17.93
C LYS A 327 -18.53 1.94 16.70
N ALA A 328 -17.31 2.24 16.26
CA ALA A 328 -17.08 3.14 15.15
C ALA A 328 -17.47 2.51 13.80
N LEU A 329 -17.01 1.28 13.54
CA LEU A 329 -17.26 0.55 12.30
C LEU A 329 -18.58 -0.25 12.33
N GLY A 330 -19.31 -0.24 13.43
CA GLY A 330 -20.61 -0.90 13.54
C GLY A 330 -21.67 -0.37 12.57
N VAL A 331 -21.49 0.84 12.03
CA VAL A 331 -22.32 1.39 10.95
C VAL A 331 -22.24 0.55 9.67
N LEU A 332 -21.15 -0.25 9.49
CA LEU A 332 -20.97 -1.18 8.38
C LEU A 332 -21.71 -2.52 8.56
N GLY A 333 -22.43 -2.71 9.67
CA GLY A 333 -23.30 -3.86 9.88
C GLY A 333 -22.72 -4.98 10.75
N GLU A 334 -23.58 -5.98 11.03
CA GLU A 334 -23.27 -7.07 11.97
C GLU A 334 -22.15 -7.99 11.48
N ASP A 335 -22.08 -8.28 10.19
CA ASP A 335 -21.03 -9.12 9.61
C ASP A 335 -19.65 -8.46 9.73
N TYR A 336 -19.59 -7.14 9.59
CA TYR A 336 -18.36 -6.39 9.81
C TYR A 336 -17.91 -6.45 11.27
N VAL A 337 -18.83 -6.23 12.21
CA VAL A 337 -18.57 -6.35 13.66
C VAL A 337 -18.12 -7.76 14.03
N LYS A 338 -18.72 -8.78 13.44
CA LYS A 338 -18.31 -10.18 13.64
C LYS A 338 -16.90 -10.43 13.15
N MET A 339 -16.53 -9.90 11.99
CA MET A 339 -15.15 -10.01 11.46
C MET A 339 -14.14 -9.33 12.39
N ILE A 340 -14.49 -8.15 12.96
CA ILE A 340 -13.65 -7.52 13.99
C ILE A 340 -13.47 -8.46 15.18
N ASP A 341 -14.54 -9.06 15.71
CA ASP A 341 -14.43 -10.01 16.81
C ASP A 341 -13.56 -11.21 16.44
N GLU A 342 -13.72 -11.77 15.24
CA GLU A 342 -12.93 -12.90 14.77
C GLU A 342 -11.44 -12.57 14.64
N SER A 343 -11.08 -11.35 14.24
CA SER A 343 -9.68 -10.93 14.10
C SER A 343 -8.92 -10.97 15.43
N TYR A 344 -9.59 -10.73 16.55
CA TYR A 344 -9.03 -10.87 17.89
C TYR A 344 -9.11 -12.32 18.39
N ASP A 345 -10.31 -12.92 18.34
CA ASP A 345 -10.57 -14.24 18.93
C ASP A 345 -9.82 -15.38 18.23
N LYS A 346 -9.62 -15.26 16.90
CA LYS A 346 -8.88 -16.21 16.08
C LYS A 346 -7.43 -15.79 15.85
N ARG A 347 -6.97 -14.76 16.54
CA ARG A 347 -5.57 -14.30 16.47
C ARG A 347 -5.10 -14.00 15.03
N TRP A 348 -5.91 -13.22 14.28
CA TRP A 348 -5.52 -12.74 12.95
C TRP A 348 -4.52 -11.58 13.03
N THR A 349 -4.44 -10.90 14.19
CA THR A 349 -3.62 -9.70 14.37
C THR A 349 -2.41 -10.00 15.25
N ASP A 350 -1.23 -9.68 14.72
CA ASP A 350 0.04 -9.70 15.45
C ASP A 350 0.35 -8.28 15.94
N PHE A 351 0.08 -8.01 17.22
CA PHE A 351 0.06 -6.66 17.76
C PHE A 351 1.44 -6.12 18.16
N PRO A 352 2.17 -6.71 19.13
CA PRO A 352 3.31 -6.06 19.72
C PRO A 352 4.54 -6.13 18.83
N GLN A 353 5.42 -5.14 18.98
CA GLN A 353 6.73 -5.16 18.38
C GLN A 353 7.67 -6.10 19.15
N ASN A 354 8.56 -6.80 18.43
CA ASN A 354 9.56 -7.69 19.00
C ASN A 354 10.86 -7.64 18.18
N ILE A 355 11.93 -8.24 18.71
CA ILE A 355 13.19 -8.38 17.99
C ILE A 355 12.96 -9.23 16.73
N GLY A 356 13.40 -8.74 15.57
CA GLY A 356 13.26 -9.45 14.30
C GLY A 356 11.93 -9.26 13.57
N LYS A 357 10.99 -8.48 14.14
CA LYS A 357 9.72 -8.14 13.50
C LYS A 357 9.86 -6.92 12.59
N SER A 358 9.18 -6.94 11.45
CA SER A 358 9.05 -5.80 10.54
C SER A 358 8.34 -4.62 11.22
N THR A 359 8.63 -3.41 10.79
CA THR A 359 7.96 -2.18 11.24
C THR A 359 6.76 -1.85 10.36
N GLY A 360 5.88 -0.97 10.85
CA GLY A 360 4.67 -0.55 10.13
C GLY A 360 3.47 -1.45 10.40
N GLY A 361 2.54 -1.49 9.46
CA GLY A 361 1.35 -2.33 9.43
C GLY A 361 1.11 -2.84 8.03
N PHE A 362 0.50 -4.01 7.91
CA PHE A 362 -0.03 -4.56 6.67
C PHE A 362 -1.12 -5.60 6.95
N CYS A 363 -1.95 -5.85 5.96
CA CYS A 363 -2.89 -6.96 5.95
C CYS A 363 -2.58 -7.91 4.78
N ALA A 364 -2.40 -9.20 5.08
CA ALA A 364 -2.30 -10.26 4.10
C ALA A 364 -3.46 -11.24 4.30
N THR A 365 -4.37 -11.32 3.33
CA THR A 365 -5.60 -12.10 3.48
C THR A 365 -5.51 -13.39 2.70
N VAL A 366 -5.68 -14.51 3.37
CA VAL A 366 -5.87 -15.81 2.72
C VAL A 366 -7.39 -16.04 2.57
N PRO A 367 -7.90 -16.12 1.33
CA PRO A 367 -9.33 -16.23 1.06
C PRO A 367 -9.99 -17.35 1.86
N ASN A 368 -11.16 -17.07 2.43
CA ASN A 368 -11.94 -18.01 3.24
C ASN A 368 -11.26 -18.55 4.51
N VAL A 369 -10.04 -18.07 4.85
CA VAL A 369 -9.28 -18.49 6.03
C VAL A 369 -9.16 -17.36 7.04
N ALA A 370 -8.37 -16.33 6.75
CA ALA A 370 -8.10 -15.23 7.67
C ALA A 370 -7.52 -14.00 6.96
N GLY A 371 -7.77 -12.81 7.53
CA GLY A 371 -7.03 -11.59 7.21
C GLY A 371 -5.91 -11.39 8.23
N PHE A 372 -4.69 -11.82 7.92
CA PHE A 372 -3.54 -11.68 8.82
C PHE A 372 -3.05 -10.24 8.84
N ILE A 373 -3.14 -9.60 9.99
CA ILE A 373 -2.75 -8.19 10.19
C ILE A 373 -1.49 -8.12 11.03
N LEU A 374 -0.47 -7.40 10.55
CA LEU A 374 0.72 -7.05 11.32
C LEU A 374 0.60 -5.61 11.80
N LEU A 375 0.91 -5.38 13.07
CA LEU A 375 0.99 -4.05 13.67
C LEU A 375 2.28 -3.88 14.47
N SER A 376 2.64 -2.64 14.73
CA SER A 376 3.69 -2.23 15.66
C SER A 376 3.03 -1.49 16.84
N TRP A 377 2.29 -2.21 17.67
CA TRP A 377 1.44 -1.63 18.72
C TRP A 377 2.25 -0.94 19.82
N THR A 378 1.99 0.34 20.05
CA THR A 378 2.68 1.20 21.03
C THR A 378 1.82 1.59 22.24
N GLY A 379 0.56 1.16 22.27
CA GLY A 379 -0.38 1.51 23.35
C GLY A 379 -1.02 2.88 23.19
N LYS A 380 -1.05 3.42 21.97
CA LYS A 380 -1.64 4.73 21.66
C LYS A 380 -2.86 4.61 20.75
N MET A 381 -3.76 5.59 20.83
CA MET A 381 -4.96 5.65 19.97
C MET A 381 -4.62 5.71 18.48
N ASN A 382 -3.46 6.19 18.11
CA ASN A 382 -2.99 6.18 16.72
C ASN A 382 -2.97 4.77 16.11
N GLU A 383 -2.67 3.75 16.91
CA GLU A 383 -2.66 2.36 16.47
C GLU A 383 -4.07 1.82 16.14
N VAL A 384 -5.10 2.43 16.72
CA VAL A 384 -6.51 2.08 16.42
C VAL A 384 -6.85 2.50 14.98
N PHE A 385 -6.33 3.64 14.51
CA PHE A 385 -6.52 4.06 13.11
C PHE A 385 -5.79 3.13 12.14
N VAL A 386 -4.55 2.71 12.48
CA VAL A 386 -3.80 1.73 11.68
C VAL A 386 -4.57 0.40 11.65
N LEU A 387 -5.05 -0.09 12.79
CA LEU A 387 -5.85 -1.32 12.84
C LEU A 387 -7.17 -1.17 12.06
N ALA A 388 -7.83 -0.02 12.10
CA ALA A 388 -9.03 0.26 11.31
C ALA A 388 -8.73 0.18 9.80
N HIS A 389 -7.58 0.73 9.39
CA HIS A 389 -7.07 0.65 8.02
C HIS A 389 -6.92 -0.81 7.59
N GLU A 390 -6.15 -1.59 8.34
CA GLU A 390 -5.87 -3.00 7.99
C GLU A 390 -7.14 -3.88 8.03
N LEU A 391 -8.08 -3.59 8.92
CA LEU A 391 -9.39 -4.25 8.94
C LEU A 391 -10.22 -3.92 7.68
N GLY A 392 -10.00 -2.77 7.06
CA GLY A 392 -10.59 -2.42 5.77
C GLY A 392 -10.15 -3.39 4.67
N HIS A 393 -8.85 -3.63 4.58
CA HIS A 393 -8.29 -4.64 3.68
C HIS A 393 -8.77 -6.05 4.01
N ALA A 394 -8.72 -6.43 5.30
CA ALA A 394 -9.17 -7.74 5.74
C ALA A 394 -10.62 -8.03 5.31
N TYR A 395 -11.54 -7.09 5.57
CA TYR A 395 -12.93 -7.26 5.15
C TYR A 395 -13.07 -7.36 3.63
N HIS A 396 -12.40 -6.47 2.90
CA HIS A 396 -12.44 -6.44 1.44
C HIS A 396 -12.06 -7.80 0.85
N PHE A 397 -10.86 -8.29 1.13
CA PHE A 397 -10.38 -9.53 0.55
C PHE A 397 -11.08 -10.79 1.10
N MET A 398 -11.53 -10.78 2.37
CA MET A 398 -12.37 -11.84 2.91
C MET A 398 -13.75 -11.86 2.24
N SER A 399 -14.33 -10.70 1.95
CA SER A 399 -15.60 -10.59 1.22
C SER A 399 -15.45 -11.04 -0.23
N THR A 400 -14.37 -10.59 -0.88
CA THR A 400 -14.03 -11.03 -2.25
C THR A 400 -13.88 -12.55 -2.32
N GLY A 401 -13.10 -13.17 -1.43
CA GLY A 401 -12.88 -14.62 -1.40
C GLY A 401 -14.15 -15.45 -1.20
N LYS A 402 -15.18 -14.88 -0.58
CA LYS A 402 -16.50 -15.55 -0.42
C LYS A 402 -17.36 -15.48 -1.68
N HIS A 403 -17.18 -14.47 -2.54
CA HIS A 403 -18.10 -14.18 -3.64
C HIS A 403 -17.47 -14.32 -5.02
N GLN A 404 -16.16 -14.38 -5.10
CA GLN A 404 -15.42 -14.47 -6.34
C GLN A 404 -14.59 -15.76 -6.41
N THR A 405 -14.19 -16.13 -7.62
CA THR A 405 -13.22 -17.21 -7.85
C THR A 405 -11.80 -16.72 -7.58
N MET A 406 -10.83 -17.61 -7.52
CA MET A 406 -9.42 -17.25 -7.28
C MET A 406 -8.86 -16.30 -8.34
N LEU A 407 -9.28 -16.41 -9.61
CA LEU A 407 -8.84 -15.50 -10.68
C LEU A 407 -9.41 -14.08 -10.56
N ASN A 408 -10.51 -13.90 -9.81
CA ASN A 408 -11.10 -12.60 -9.49
C ASN A 408 -10.88 -12.16 -8.04
N ASN A 409 -10.04 -12.88 -7.29
CA ASN A 409 -9.86 -12.61 -5.86
C ASN A 409 -8.96 -11.39 -5.56
N ASP A 410 -8.31 -10.84 -6.57
CA ASP A 410 -7.50 -9.63 -6.45
C ASP A 410 -8.37 -8.35 -6.49
N CYS A 411 -7.75 -7.20 -6.43
CA CYS A 411 -8.38 -5.89 -6.51
C CYS A 411 -7.61 -4.99 -7.47
N PRO A 412 -8.28 -4.24 -8.36
CA PRO A 412 -7.60 -3.23 -9.15
C PRO A 412 -6.83 -2.24 -8.26
N LEU A 413 -5.56 -2.02 -8.57
CA LEU A 413 -4.63 -1.29 -7.68
C LEU A 413 -5.09 0.14 -7.36
N TYR A 414 -5.78 0.80 -8.29
CA TYR A 414 -6.38 2.12 -8.05
C TYR A 414 -7.41 2.13 -6.93
N PHE A 415 -8.08 0.98 -6.68
CA PHE A 415 -9.16 0.86 -5.70
C PHE A 415 -8.70 0.27 -4.36
N VAL A 416 -7.51 -0.33 -4.32
CA VAL A 416 -7.05 -1.16 -3.18
C VAL A 416 -7.07 -0.42 -1.83
N GLU A 417 -6.73 0.89 -1.82
CA GLU A 417 -6.70 1.70 -0.60
C GLU A 417 -8.05 2.37 -0.24
N ALA A 418 -9.09 2.14 -1.05
CA ALA A 418 -10.38 2.75 -0.76
C ALA A 418 -11.07 2.16 0.50
N PRO A 419 -11.07 0.84 0.74
CA PRO A 419 -11.66 0.25 1.95
C PRO A 419 -10.93 0.64 3.24
N SER A 420 -9.61 0.62 3.20
CA SER A 420 -8.76 0.95 4.34
C SER A 420 -8.91 2.40 4.78
N THR A 421 -8.82 3.33 3.83
CA THR A 421 -8.95 4.77 4.09
C THR A 421 -10.41 5.17 4.42
N CYS A 422 -11.41 4.49 3.86
CA CYS A 422 -12.81 4.66 4.25
C CYS A 422 -13.00 4.37 5.75
N ASN A 423 -12.42 3.30 6.26
CA ASN A 423 -12.46 2.97 7.68
C ASN A 423 -11.83 4.05 8.56
N GLU A 424 -10.68 4.59 8.16
CA GLU A 424 -10.03 5.67 8.91
C GLU A 424 -10.94 6.89 9.04
N VAL A 425 -11.60 7.28 7.94
CA VAL A 425 -12.52 8.44 7.94
C VAL A 425 -13.78 8.14 8.78
N ILE A 426 -14.36 6.92 8.69
CA ILE A 426 -15.51 6.51 9.51
C ILE A 426 -15.15 6.57 11.00
N VAL A 427 -14.00 6.02 11.40
CA VAL A 427 -13.53 6.05 12.81
C VAL A 427 -13.35 7.49 13.29
N SER A 428 -12.74 8.34 12.46
CA SER A 428 -12.54 9.76 12.78
C SER A 428 -13.87 10.49 12.96
N ASN A 429 -14.79 10.31 12.03
CA ASN A 429 -16.14 10.92 12.10
C ASN A 429 -16.91 10.44 13.34
N TYR A 430 -16.80 9.15 13.69
CA TYR A 430 -17.39 8.62 14.92
C TYR A 430 -16.84 9.31 16.16
N LEU A 431 -15.52 9.48 16.25
CA LEU A 431 -14.86 10.13 17.39
C LEU A 431 -15.25 11.61 17.52
N LEU A 432 -15.34 12.33 16.39
CA LEU A 432 -15.78 13.73 16.37
C LEU A 432 -17.23 13.91 16.83
N LYS A 433 -18.12 12.96 16.49
CA LYS A 433 -19.54 12.99 16.88
C LYS A 433 -19.77 12.61 18.34
N THR A 434 -18.98 11.66 18.84
CA THR A 434 -19.22 11.09 20.18
C THR A 434 -18.48 11.77 21.31
N ASN A 435 -17.52 12.65 21.01
CA ASN A 435 -16.76 13.40 22.01
C ASN A 435 -17.06 14.91 21.92
N THR A 436 -17.18 15.55 23.08
CA THR A 436 -17.48 17.01 23.20
C THR A 436 -16.26 17.83 23.62
N ASP A 437 -15.16 17.20 24.02
CA ASP A 437 -13.96 17.89 24.45
C ASP A 437 -13.24 18.56 23.25
N THR A 438 -13.04 19.88 23.33
CA THR A 438 -12.44 20.68 22.26
C THR A 438 -11.01 20.25 21.94
N ARG A 439 -10.20 19.90 22.96
CA ARG A 439 -8.82 19.46 22.77
C ARG A 439 -8.76 18.09 22.11
N PHE A 440 -9.63 17.18 22.51
CA PHE A 440 -9.74 15.87 21.87
C PHE A 440 -10.18 15.98 20.40
N LYS A 441 -11.19 16.79 20.09
CA LYS A 441 -11.61 17.04 18.70
C LYS A 441 -10.49 17.62 17.85
N ARG A 442 -9.76 18.62 18.38
CA ARG A 442 -8.58 19.17 17.72
C ARG A 442 -7.53 18.09 17.44
N TRP A 443 -7.28 17.21 18.39
CA TRP A 443 -6.36 16.09 18.22
C TRP A 443 -6.83 15.12 17.12
N VAL A 444 -8.11 14.73 17.08
CA VAL A 444 -8.65 13.86 16.01
C VAL A 444 -8.46 14.50 14.65
N ILE A 445 -8.87 15.74 14.47
CA ILE A 445 -8.73 16.44 13.17
C ILE A 445 -7.24 16.59 12.78
N SER A 446 -6.38 16.93 13.73
CA SER A 446 -4.94 17.01 13.48
C SER A 446 -4.37 15.68 13.01
N ASN A 447 -4.78 14.54 13.59
CA ASN A 447 -4.37 13.22 13.15
C ASN A 447 -4.92 12.86 11.77
N MET A 448 -6.19 13.18 11.48
CA MET A 448 -6.74 13.00 10.14
C MET A 448 -5.88 13.72 9.10
N ILE A 449 -5.55 14.99 9.35
CA ILE A 449 -4.76 15.77 8.39
C ILE A 449 -3.33 15.23 8.31
N SER A 450 -2.62 15.06 9.44
CA SER A 450 -1.19 14.74 9.45
C SER A 450 -0.86 13.30 9.06
N ARG A 451 -1.75 12.35 9.35
CA ARG A 451 -1.52 10.92 9.10
C ARG A 451 -2.27 10.42 7.88
N THR A 452 -3.60 10.57 7.82
CA THR A 452 -4.38 10.07 6.70
C THR A 452 -4.17 10.92 5.43
N TYR A 453 -4.52 12.21 5.47
CA TYR A 453 -4.46 13.04 4.26
C TYR A 453 -3.04 13.44 3.86
N PHE A 454 -2.18 13.80 4.80
CA PHE A 454 -0.81 14.18 4.47
C PHE A 454 0.00 12.98 3.95
N HIS A 455 -0.19 11.80 4.52
CA HIS A 455 0.47 10.59 4.05
C HIS A 455 0.04 10.25 2.62
N ASN A 456 -1.25 10.10 2.37
CA ASN A 456 -1.78 9.63 1.10
C ASN A 456 -1.83 10.71 0.00
N MET A 457 -2.26 11.95 0.34
CA MET A 457 -2.46 13.02 -0.63
C MET A 457 -1.36 14.08 -0.66
N VAL A 458 -0.31 13.96 0.18
CA VAL A 458 0.87 14.84 0.10
C VAL A 458 2.14 14.03 -0.08
N THR A 459 2.49 13.15 0.86
CA THR A 459 3.77 12.41 0.79
C THR A 459 3.83 11.55 -0.47
N HIS A 460 2.91 10.59 -0.62
CA HIS A 460 2.89 9.72 -1.80
C HIS A 460 2.47 10.44 -3.08
N TYR A 461 1.64 11.46 -2.96
CA TYR A 461 1.30 12.28 -4.11
C TYR A 461 2.52 13.03 -4.69
N LEU A 462 3.39 13.64 -3.86
CA LEU A 462 4.62 14.28 -4.32
C LEU A 462 5.61 13.27 -4.93
N GLU A 463 5.54 12.02 -4.51
CA GLU A 463 6.26 10.90 -5.14
C GLU A 463 5.68 10.59 -6.52
N ALA A 464 4.35 10.55 -6.66
CA ALA A 464 3.68 10.33 -7.94
C ALA A 464 3.98 11.45 -8.96
N VAL A 465 3.93 12.73 -8.53
CA VAL A 465 4.30 13.88 -9.38
C VAL A 465 5.78 13.79 -9.80
N TYR A 466 6.64 13.39 -8.88
CA TYR A 466 8.06 13.18 -9.18
C TYR A 466 8.24 12.08 -10.24
N GLN A 467 7.62 10.91 -10.08
CA GLN A 467 7.65 9.84 -11.08
C GLN A 467 7.10 10.30 -12.44
N ASP A 468 5.97 10.98 -12.44
CA ASP A 468 5.36 11.53 -13.66
C ASP A 468 6.36 12.38 -14.45
N ARG A 469 7.08 13.29 -13.78
CA ARG A 469 8.08 14.15 -14.42
C ARG A 469 9.27 13.33 -14.94
N ILE A 470 9.77 12.39 -14.14
CA ILE A 470 10.93 11.56 -14.55
C ILE A 470 10.57 10.66 -15.74
N TYR A 471 9.39 10.03 -15.76
CA TYR A 471 8.96 9.21 -16.88
C TYR A 471 8.75 10.03 -18.16
N LYS A 472 8.21 11.24 -18.06
CA LYS A 472 8.12 12.18 -19.20
C LYS A 472 9.49 12.57 -19.74
N MET A 473 10.48 12.79 -18.87
CA MET A 473 11.85 13.09 -19.28
C MET A 473 12.48 11.88 -20.02
N VAL A 474 12.30 10.65 -19.54
CA VAL A 474 12.86 9.47 -20.20
C VAL A 474 12.17 9.19 -21.53
N ASP A 475 10.88 9.43 -21.64
CA ASP A 475 10.14 9.33 -22.90
C ASP A 475 10.65 10.33 -23.95
N ASN A 476 11.04 11.53 -23.50
CA ASN A 476 11.65 12.58 -24.32
C ASN A 476 13.17 12.36 -24.60
N ASN A 477 13.75 11.25 -24.14
CA ASN A 477 15.19 10.96 -24.24
C ASN A 477 16.08 12.01 -23.54
N GLU A 478 15.58 12.65 -22.48
CA GLU A 478 16.36 13.57 -21.68
C GLU A 478 17.36 12.81 -20.78
N MET A 479 18.48 13.46 -20.48
CA MET A 479 19.54 12.85 -19.66
C MET A 479 19.13 12.84 -18.18
N LEU A 480 19.14 11.65 -17.57
CA LEU A 480 18.94 11.48 -16.14
C LEU A 480 20.29 11.31 -15.43
N THR A 481 20.50 12.05 -14.35
CA THR A 481 21.64 11.95 -13.43
C THR A 481 21.14 12.11 -12.00
N ALA A 482 21.96 11.78 -11.00
CA ALA A 482 21.63 11.97 -9.60
C ALA A 482 21.24 13.44 -9.27
N ASP A 483 21.90 14.41 -9.91
CA ASP A 483 21.60 15.83 -9.71
C ASP A 483 20.28 16.23 -10.38
N VAL A 484 19.96 15.67 -11.55
CA VAL A 484 18.65 15.88 -12.22
C VAL A 484 17.53 15.29 -11.37
N LEU A 485 17.67 14.05 -10.87
CA LEU A 485 16.70 13.41 -9.99
C LEU A 485 16.43 14.26 -8.75
N SER A 486 17.49 14.73 -8.09
CA SER A 486 17.38 15.58 -6.90
C SER A 486 16.72 16.92 -7.21
N LYS A 487 17.10 17.54 -8.34
CA LYS A 487 16.49 18.82 -8.78
C LYS A 487 14.99 18.67 -9.04
N VAL A 488 14.57 17.64 -9.76
CA VAL A 488 13.14 17.41 -10.04
C VAL A 488 12.36 17.20 -8.74
N LYS A 489 12.91 16.45 -7.76
CA LYS A 489 12.27 16.27 -6.46
C LYS A 489 12.13 17.60 -5.72
N ARG A 490 13.19 18.42 -5.70
CA ARG A 490 13.14 19.75 -5.09
C ARG A 490 12.09 20.64 -5.75
N ASP A 491 12.08 20.72 -7.08
CA ASP A 491 11.14 21.55 -7.84
C ASP A 491 9.68 21.15 -7.51
N VAL A 492 9.38 19.85 -7.41
CA VAL A 492 8.05 19.33 -7.02
C VAL A 492 7.67 19.79 -5.60
N MET A 493 8.59 19.69 -4.64
CA MET A 493 8.33 20.10 -3.26
C MET A 493 8.13 21.62 -3.16
N GLU A 494 8.99 22.42 -3.79
CA GLU A 494 8.89 23.89 -3.77
C GLU A 494 7.60 24.38 -4.43
N GLU A 495 7.18 23.76 -5.53
CA GLU A 495 5.91 24.06 -6.21
C GLU A 495 4.71 23.78 -5.30
N PHE A 496 4.71 22.64 -4.61
CA PHE A 496 3.59 22.25 -3.74
C PHE A 496 3.52 23.10 -2.47
N PHE A 497 4.62 23.24 -1.74
CA PHE A 497 4.64 23.94 -0.45
C PHE A 497 4.71 25.46 -0.56
N GLY A 498 5.22 26.00 -1.67
CA GLY A 498 5.29 27.44 -1.91
C GLY A 498 6.01 28.19 -0.77
N ASP A 499 5.37 29.23 -0.25
CA ASP A 499 5.89 30.09 0.84
C ASP A 499 5.61 29.53 2.26
N SER A 500 4.99 28.37 2.39
CA SER A 500 4.60 27.84 3.71
C SER A 500 5.76 27.23 4.48
N LEU A 501 6.80 26.81 3.79
CA LEU A 501 8.04 26.30 4.39
C LEU A 501 9.21 26.43 3.43
N VAL A 502 10.42 26.27 3.97
CA VAL A 502 11.66 26.15 3.20
C VAL A 502 11.98 24.69 2.96
N VAL A 503 12.20 24.29 1.71
CA VAL A 503 12.76 22.98 1.39
C VAL A 503 14.26 23.02 1.77
N ASN A 504 14.59 22.56 2.96
CA ASN A 504 15.96 22.58 3.47
C ASN A 504 16.90 21.70 2.63
N GLU A 505 18.19 22.02 2.68
CA GLU A 505 19.24 21.26 1.95
C GLU A 505 19.20 19.77 2.30
N GLY A 506 19.22 18.92 1.30
CA GLY A 506 19.16 17.46 1.41
C GLY A 506 17.74 16.87 1.43
N ALA A 507 16.69 17.67 1.65
CA ALA A 507 15.30 17.19 1.60
C ALA A 507 14.95 16.64 0.21
N GLU A 508 15.56 17.17 -0.84
CA GLU A 508 15.44 16.65 -2.21
C GLU A 508 15.94 15.22 -2.38
N LEU A 509 16.81 14.72 -1.48
CA LEU A 509 17.31 13.34 -1.53
C LEU A 509 16.27 12.31 -1.07
N THR A 510 15.10 12.76 -0.60
CA THR A 510 14.01 11.86 -0.19
C THR A 510 13.46 10.99 -1.32
N TRP A 511 13.83 11.24 -2.59
CA TRP A 511 13.55 10.28 -3.67
C TRP A 511 14.28 8.93 -3.48
N MET A 512 15.35 8.88 -2.66
CA MET A 512 16.07 7.65 -2.35
C MET A 512 15.39 6.77 -1.29
N ARG A 513 14.29 7.24 -0.68
CA ARG A 513 13.69 6.59 0.50
C ARG A 513 12.67 5.52 0.17
N GLN A 514 11.98 5.62 -0.95
CA GLN A 514 10.74 4.90 -1.18
C GLN A 514 10.89 3.70 -2.11
N PRO A 515 10.51 2.50 -1.65
CA PRO A 515 10.48 1.31 -2.48
C PRO A 515 9.46 1.43 -3.62
N HIS A 516 8.41 2.22 -3.44
CA HIS A 516 7.32 2.40 -4.39
C HIS A 516 7.76 2.84 -5.80
N TYR A 517 8.91 3.47 -5.93
CA TYR A 517 9.47 3.84 -7.23
C TYR A 517 9.89 2.66 -8.10
N TYR A 518 10.00 1.47 -7.52
CA TYR A 518 10.32 0.21 -8.20
C TYR A 518 9.09 -0.67 -8.43
N MET A 519 7.89 -0.18 -8.07
CA MET A 519 6.61 -0.90 -8.10
C MET A 519 5.64 -0.29 -9.13
N GLY A 520 6.15 0.18 -10.26
CA GLY A 520 5.34 0.89 -11.25
C GLY A 520 4.83 2.24 -10.73
N LEU A 521 3.60 2.59 -11.07
CA LEU A 521 2.95 3.84 -10.61
C LEU A 521 2.22 3.66 -9.27
N TYR A 522 2.80 2.93 -8.31
CA TYR A 522 2.16 2.68 -7.02
C TYR A 522 1.83 3.97 -6.23
N PRO A 523 2.70 5.01 -6.16
CA PRO A 523 2.47 6.19 -5.30
C PRO A 523 1.16 6.94 -5.56
N TYR A 524 0.64 6.98 -6.80
CA TYR A 524 -0.60 7.71 -7.07
C TYR A 524 -1.84 7.00 -6.52
N THR A 525 -1.78 5.69 -6.30
CA THR A 525 -2.93 4.88 -5.87
C THR A 525 -3.40 5.22 -4.47
N TYR A 526 -2.51 5.71 -3.62
CA TYR A 526 -2.85 6.19 -2.27
C TYR A 526 -3.84 7.35 -2.30
N SER A 527 -3.56 8.37 -3.11
CA SER A 527 -4.46 9.52 -3.24
C SER A 527 -5.77 9.14 -3.95
N ALA A 528 -5.71 8.18 -4.86
CA ALA A 528 -6.87 7.64 -5.55
C ALA A 528 -7.81 6.91 -4.58
N GLY A 529 -7.28 5.97 -3.81
CA GLY A 529 -8.04 5.22 -2.81
C GLY A 529 -8.65 6.13 -1.75
N LEU A 530 -7.89 7.10 -1.22
CA LEU A 530 -8.40 8.04 -0.22
C LEU A 530 -9.48 8.98 -0.80
N THR A 531 -9.43 9.31 -2.09
CA THR A 531 -10.52 10.05 -2.76
C THR A 531 -11.84 9.27 -2.66
N ILE A 532 -11.81 7.99 -3.05
CA ILE A 532 -12.97 7.11 -2.97
C ILE A 532 -13.39 6.90 -1.50
N GLY A 533 -12.43 6.56 -0.63
CA GLY A 533 -12.68 6.33 0.80
C GLY A 533 -13.34 7.51 1.49
N THR A 534 -12.89 8.75 1.21
CA THR A 534 -13.50 9.98 1.75
C THR A 534 -14.94 10.16 1.25
N ALA A 535 -15.18 9.99 -0.05
CA ALA A 535 -16.53 10.14 -0.63
C ALA A 535 -17.51 9.11 -0.05
N ILE A 536 -17.09 7.86 0.08
CA ILE A 536 -17.93 6.78 0.61
C ILE A 536 -18.19 6.96 2.11
N ALA A 537 -17.16 7.27 2.90
CA ALA A 537 -17.32 7.52 4.33
C ALA A 537 -18.30 8.67 4.60
N ASN A 538 -18.24 9.75 3.84
CA ASN A 538 -19.19 10.87 3.94
C ASN A 538 -20.62 10.48 3.55
N LYS A 539 -20.80 9.60 2.55
CA LYS A 539 -22.13 9.08 2.20
C LYS A 539 -22.71 8.21 3.31
N ILE A 540 -21.91 7.30 3.88
CA ILE A 540 -22.32 6.47 5.03
C ILE A 540 -22.64 7.34 6.26
N ASP A 541 -21.87 8.41 6.47
CA ASP A 541 -22.05 9.34 7.58
C ASP A 541 -23.35 10.13 7.49
N ASN A 542 -23.81 10.44 6.29
CA ASN A 542 -25.08 11.12 5.99
C ASN A 542 -26.26 10.14 5.94
N ASP A 543 -26.04 8.93 5.44
CA ASP A 543 -27.06 7.87 5.32
C ASP A 543 -26.42 6.50 5.57
N SER A 544 -26.63 5.96 6.78
CA SER A 544 -26.04 4.67 7.16
C SER A 544 -26.47 3.48 6.29
N SER A 545 -27.62 3.57 5.58
CA SER A 545 -28.04 2.51 4.65
C SER A 545 -27.10 2.37 3.45
N TYR A 546 -26.26 3.37 3.19
CA TYR A 546 -25.26 3.33 2.13
C TYR A 546 -24.16 2.28 2.37
N ALA A 547 -24.01 1.83 3.63
CA ALA A 547 -23.10 0.76 3.99
C ALA A 547 -23.36 -0.54 3.17
N ASP A 548 -24.63 -0.89 2.94
CA ASP A 548 -24.98 -2.09 2.16
C ASP A 548 -24.45 -2.00 0.71
N THR A 549 -24.55 -0.82 0.07
CA THR A 549 -23.98 -0.56 -1.24
C THR A 549 -22.47 -0.73 -1.22
N TRP A 550 -21.81 -0.16 -0.23
CA TRP A 550 -20.37 -0.25 -0.06
C TRP A 550 -19.89 -1.69 0.10
N LEU A 551 -20.51 -2.44 1.01
CA LEU A 551 -20.15 -3.84 1.25
C LEU A 551 -20.38 -4.74 0.03
N ASN A 552 -21.42 -4.47 -0.78
CA ASN A 552 -21.62 -5.16 -2.04
C ASN A 552 -20.47 -4.88 -3.02
N VAL A 553 -19.96 -3.65 -3.10
CA VAL A 553 -18.80 -3.33 -3.94
C VAL A 553 -17.55 -4.08 -3.49
N LEU A 554 -17.31 -4.17 -2.19
CA LEU A 554 -16.18 -4.91 -1.60
C LEU A 554 -16.24 -6.43 -1.85
N SER A 555 -17.34 -6.95 -2.39
CA SER A 555 -17.47 -8.35 -2.77
C SER A 555 -17.08 -8.64 -4.23
N LYS A 556 -16.71 -7.62 -5.01
CA LYS A 556 -16.51 -7.75 -6.46
C LYS A 556 -15.09 -8.14 -6.87
N GLY A 557 -14.10 -7.88 -6.03
CA GLY A 557 -12.70 -8.14 -6.36
C GLY A 557 -12.30 -7.51 -7.69
N SER A 558 -11.54 -8.24 -8.49
CA SER A 558 -11.14 -7.84 -9.85
C SER A 558 -12.09 -8.31 -10.96
N SER A 559 -13.37 -8.54 -10.64
CA SER A 559 -14.38 -8.92 -11.66
C SER A 559 -14.81 -7.76 -12.56
N MET A 560 -14.33 -6.56 -12.33
CA MET A 560 -14.57 -5.36 -13.14
C MET A 560 -13.45 -4.32 -12.92
N SER A 561 -13.40 -3.29 -13.78
CA SER A 561 -12.40 -2.23 -13.68
C SER A 561 -12.54 -1.39 -12.40
N ALA A 562 -11.45 -0.71 -11.99
CA ALA A 562 -11.49 0.26 -10.89
C ALA A 562 -12.52 1.38 -11.12
N LEU A 563 -12.70 1.80 -12.35
CA LEU A 563 -13.70 2.81 -12.72
C LEU A 563 -15.13 2.29 -12.50
N ASP A 564 -15.40 1.04 -12.86
CA ASP A 564 -16.73 0.45 -12.69
C ASP A 564 -17.02 0.16 -11.22
N LEU A 565 -16.03 -0.31 -10.46
CA LEU A 565 -16.13 -0.44 -9.00
C LEU A 565 -16.47 0.90 -8.33
N SER A 566 -15.78 1.97 -8.71
CA SER A 566 -16.04 3.30 -8.15
C SER A 566 -17.42 3.84 -8.52
N LYS A 567 -17.88 3.62 -9.75
CA LYS A 567 -19.25 3.95 -10.17
C LYS A 567 -20.30 3.13 -9.43
N LEU A 568 -20.08 1.84 -9.26
CA LEU A 568 -20.94 0.95 -8.49
C LEU A 568 -21.03 1.41 -7.02
N ALA A 569 -19.92 1.92 -6.47
CA ALA A 569 -19.87 2.55 -5.15
C ALA A 569 -20.54 3.95 -5.14
N GLY A 570 -21.05 4.45 -6.27
CA GLY A 570 -21.62 5.78 -6.37
C GLY A 570 -20.59 6.91 -6.24
N CYS A 571 -19.33 6.62 -6.57
CA CYS A 571 -18.20 7.56 -6.59
C CYS A 571 -17.59 7.54 -7.99
N ASP A 572 -18.16 8.29 -8.95
CA ASP A 572 -17.71 8.26 -10.34
C ASP A 572 -16.40 9.04 -10.52
N VAL A 573 -15.27 8.34 -10.34
CA VAL A 573 -13.92 8.92 -10.50
C VAL A 573 -13.57 9.24 -11.96
N SER A 574 -14.42 8.92 -12.95
CA SER A 574 -14.25 9.41 -14.31
C SER A 574 -14.49 10.92 -14.43
N THR A 575 -15.07 11.53 -13.40
CA THR A 575 -15.30 12.98 -13.30
C THR A 575 -14.35 13.63 -12.28
N ASP A 576 -14.30 14.98 -12.25
CA ASP A 576 -13.51 15.74 -11.27
C ASP A 576 -14.18 15.79 -9.87
N GLU A 577 -15.47 15.46 -9.80
CA GLU A 577 -16.30 15.72 -8.61
C GLU A 577 -15.77 15.03 -7.34
N PRO A 578 -15.50 13.71 -7.34
CA PRO A 578 -15.07 13.03 -6.11
C PRO A 578 -13.74 13.58 -5.56
N LEU A 579 -12.80 13.92 -6.46
CA LEU A 579 -11.52 14.48 -6.04
C LEU A 579 -11.68 15.90 -5.47
N LYS A 580 -12.51 16.74 -6.08
CA LYS A 580 -12.81 18.08 -5.57
C LYS A 580 -13.57 18.05 -4.23
N GLU A 581 -14.48 17.10 -4.05
CA GLU A 581 -15.16 16.88 -2.77
C GLU A 581 -14.18 16.47 -1.68
N ALA A 582 -13.25 15.54 -1.96
CA ALA A 582 -12.22 15.12 -1.01
C ALA A 582 -11.29 16.30 -0.64
N ILE A 583 -10.89 17.12 -1.61
CA ILE A 583 -10.09 18.33 -1.37
C ILE A 583 -10.85 19.35 -0.53
N ALA A 584 -12.13 19.58 -0.83
CA ALA A 584 -12.98 20.49 -0.04
C ALA A 584 -13.15 19.99 1.40
N TYR A 585 -13.26 18.66 1.59
CA TYR A 585 -13.29 18.08 2.92
C TYR A 585 -12.00 18.35 3.71
N VAL A 586 -10.83 18.21 3.08
CA VAL A 586 -9.54 18.59 3.72
C VAL A 586 -9.54 20.09 4.07
N GLY A 587 -10.04 20.94 3.17
CA GLY A 587 -10.19 22.37 3.42
C GLY A 587 -11.02 22.67 4.67
N HIS A 588 -12.16 21.98 4.80
CA HIS A 588 -13.04 22.08 5.98
C HIS A 588 -12.34 21.60 7.27
N LEU A 589 -11.61 20.47 7.22
CA LEU A 589 -10.84 20.00 8.38
C LEU A 589 -9.80 21.04 8.83
N VAL A 590 -9.12 21.70 7.88
CA VAL A 590 -8.15 22.77 8.19
C VAL A 590 -8.86 23.97 8.82
N ASP A 591 -10.04 24.39 8.33
CA ASP A 591 -10.83 25.49 8.91
C ASP A 591 -11.25 25.18 10.36
N GLU A 592 -11.78 23.97 10.59
CA GLU A 592 -12.16 23.50 11.94
C GLU A 592 -10.94 23.45 12.86
N LEU A 593 -9.78 22.98 12.37
CA LEU A 593 -8.56 22.93 13.16
C LEU A 593 -8.11 24.32 13.63
N TYR A 594 -8.21 25.35 12.78
CA TYR A 594 -7.98 26.74 13.15
C TYR A 594 -8.97 27.19 14.24
N ASN A 595 -10.28 26.94 14.06
CA ASN A 595 -11.33 27.36 14.98
C ASN A 595 -11.12 26.75 16.38
N LEU A 596 -10.89 25.43 16.47
CA LEU A 596 -10.65 24.73 17.73
C LEU A 596 -9.35 25.18 18.40
N THR A 597 -8.31 25.47 17.63
CA THR A 597 -7.04 25.96 18.15
C THR A 597 -7.21 27.37 18.72
N ASP A 598 -7.91 28.26 18.03
CA ASP A 598 -8.17 29.64 18.49
C ASP A 598 -9.11 29.66 19.71
N GLU A 599 -10.02 28.67 19.84
CA GLU A 599 -10.85 28.49 21.03
C GLU A 599 -10.02 28.08 22.26
N LEU A 600 -9.09 27.13 22.10
CA LEU A 600 -8.23 26.65 23.17
C LEU A 600 -7.17 27.69 23.61
N ASN A 601 -6.82 28.64 22.75
CA ASN A 601 -5.86 29.71 23.05
C ASN A 601 -6.51 30.94 23.73
N LYS A 602 -7.84 31.00 23.91
CA LYS A 602 -8.57 32.05 24.63
C LYS A 602 -8.56 31.80 26.13
#